data_f3787e65cabb498285bdfc0a4798d071
#
_entry.id   f3787e65cabb498285bdfc0a4798d071
#
_cell.length_a   1.000
_cell.length_b   1.000
_cell.length_c   1.000
_cell.angle_alpha   90.00
_cell.angle_beta   90.00
_cell.angle_gamma   90.00
#
_symmetry.space_group_name_H-M   'P 1'
#
loop_
_entity.id
_entity.type
_entity.pdbx_description
1 polymer ?
#
loop_
_entity_poly.entity_id
_entity_poly.type
_entity_poly.pdbx_seq_one_letter_code
_entity_poly.pdbx_strand_id
1 'polypeptide(L)'
;VNQSSILREDDLHENLIALYQQLCFNGVEDKFARRLIEEVRKKIPKQEIGNFSYVKIYVARMFMQVIKTNPAPTAKNKGAGKKPKILTFLGPTGVGKTTTLAKIAGVEKIEHPDLKIGLITLDTFRIAAVQQLQEYARIINVPIRVVNDRIQLDHALAEFKKKDLILIDTA
;
A
#
# COMPACT_ATOMS: atom_id res chain seq x y z
N VAL A 1 -33.10 -19.08 -2.81
CA VAL A 1 -33.13 -19.51 -1.40
C VAL A 1 -31.92 -20.44 -1.23
N ASN A 2 -30.76 -19.93 -0.89
CA ASN A 2 -29.61 -20.75 -0.53
C ASN A 2 -29.47 -20.70 0.99
N GLN A 3 -29.82 -21.83 1.62
CA GLN A 3 -29.51 -22.10 3.01
C GLN A 3 -27.99 -21.99 3.18
N SER A 4 -27.56 -20.95 3.90
CA SER A 4 -26.20 -20.81 4.39
C SER A 4 -25.88 -22.05 5.23
N SER A 5 -24.96 -22.89 4.77
CA SER A 5 -24.40 -23.97 5.57
C SER A 5 -23.80 -23.32 6.83
N ILE A 6 -24.48 -23.49 7.93
CA ILE A 6 -24.01 -23.10 9.25
C ILE A 6 -22.82 -24.01 9.53
N LEU A 7 -21.61 -23.45 9.56
CA LEU A 7 -20.44 -24.15 10.10
C LEU A 7 -20.82 -24.59 11.53
N ARG A 8 -21.06 -25.89 11.73
CA ARG A 8 -21.16 -26.45 13.08
C ARG A 8 -19.73 -26.49 13.61
N GLU A 9 -19.46 -25.70 14.64
CA GLU A 9 -18.14 -25.65 15.29
C GLU A 9 -17.70 -27.05 15.77
N ASP A 10 -18.66 -27.93 16.07
CA ASP A 10 -18.43 -29.30 16.53
C ASP A 10 -17.70 -30.20 15.51
N ASP A 11 -17.70 -29.82 14.21
CA ASP A 11 -17.08 -30.59 13.12
C ASP A 11 -15.76 -29.97 12.61
N LEU A 12 -15.30 -28.88 13.22
CA LEU A 12 -14.09 -28.17 12.79
C LEU A 12 -12.90 -28.50 13.67
N HIS A 13 -11.75 -28.73 13.06
CA HIS A 13 -10.49 -28.86 13.78
C HIS A 13 -10.19 -27.56 14.56
N GLU A 14 -9.68 -27.68 15.79
CA GLU A 14 -9.38 -26.55 16.69
C GLU A 14 -8.55 -25.44 16.04
N ASN A 15 -7.59 -25.78 15.18
CA ASN A 15 -6.77 -24.81 14.46
C ASN A 15 -7.56 -23.98 13.46
N LEU A 16 -8.63 -24.52 12.88
CA LEU A 16 -9.52 -23.76 11.97
C LEU A 16 -10.43 -22.83 12.77
N ILE A 17 -10.86 -23.24 13.95
CA ILE A 17 -11.64 -22.40 14.88
C ILE A 17 -10.74 -21.24 15.36
N ALA A 18 -9.51 -21.51 15.79
CA ALA A 18 -8.57 -20.49 16.22
C ALA A 18 -8.26 -19.48 15.10
N LEU A 19 -8.10 -19.97 13.86
CA LEU A 19 -7.89 -19.10 12.69
C LEU A 19 -9.12 -18.24 12.41
N TYR A 20 -10.32 -18.79 12.46
CA TYR A 20 -11.56 -18.03 12.29
C TYR A 20 -11.67 -16.90 13.32
N GLN A 21 -11.45 -17.21 14.59
CA GLN A 21 -11.45 -16.22 15.67
C GLN A 21 -10.41 -15.11 15.43
N GLN A 22 -9.20 -15.49 15.01
CA GLN A 22 -8.14 -14.53 14.69
C GLN A 22 -8.51 -13.61 13.51
N LEU A 23 -9.17 -14.15 12.48
CA LEU A 23 -9.64 -13.36 11.34
C LEU A 23 -10.69 -12.34 11.76
N CYS A 24 -11.69 -12.76 12.54
CA CYS A 24 -12.74 -11.87 13.06
C CYS A 24 -12.16 -10.81 13.99
N PHE A 25 -11.23 -11.18 14.89
CA PHE A 25 -10.52 -10.25 15.77
C PHE A 25 -9.75 -9.17 14.99
N ASN A 26 -9.16 -9.55 13.86
CA ASN A 26 -8.47 -8.61 12.96
C ASN A 26 -9.40 -7.82 12.02
N GLY A 27 -10.72 -7.89 12.23
CA GLY A 27 -11.69 -7.08 11.50
C GLY A 27 -12.19 -7.70 10.20
N VAL A 28 -11.91 -8.97 9.92
CA VAL A 28 -12.52 -9.66 8.78
C VAL A 28 -14.00 -9.93 9.10
N GLU A 29 -14.89 -9.51 8.21
CA GLU A 29 -16.34 -9.73 8.37
C GLU A 29 -16.65 -11.21 8.50
N ASP A 30 -17.52 -11.57 9.44
CA ASP A 30 -17.90 -12.95 9.80
C ASP A 30 -18.21 -13.81 8.58
N LYS A 31 -19.02 -13.30 7.68
CA LYS A 31 -19.40 -14.00 6.45
C LYS A 31 -18.21 -14.39 5.58
N PHE A 32 -17.21 -13.50 5.46
CA PHE A 32 -15.98 -13.77 4.71
C PHE A 32 -15.08 -14.74 5.45
N ALA A 33 -14.93 -14.57 6.77
CA ALA A 33 -14.15 -15.48 7.59
C ALA A 33 -14.66 -16.92 7.47
N ARG A 34 -15.98 -17.13 7.61
CA ARG A 34 -16.61 -18.46 7.45
C ARG A 34 -16.35 -19.08 6.08
N ARG A 35 -16.56 -18.31 5.01
CA ARG A 35 -16.31 -18.78 3.64
C ARG A 35 -14.84 -19.18 3.45
N LEU A 36 -13.92 -18.40 4.00
CA LEU A 36 -12.49 -18.69 3.92
C LEU A 36 -12.14 -19.98 4.65
N ILE A 37 -12.66 -20.18 5.87
CA ILE A 37 -12.44 -21.41 6.64
C ILE A 37 -13.00 -22.63 5.91
N GLU A 38 -14.17 -22.54 5.30
CA GLU A 38 -14.72 -23.63 4.48
C GLU A 38 -13.82 -23.98 3.29
N GLU A 39 -13.30 -22.98 2.58
CA GLU A 39 -12.38 -23.19 1.46
C GLU A 39 -11.05 -23.79 1.91
N VAL A 40 -10.52 -23.33 3.04
CA VAL A 40 -9.31 -23.91 3.65
C VAL A 40 -9.57 -25.37 4.03
N ARG A 41 -10.66 -25.67 4.72
CA ARG A 41 -11.04 -27.04 5.12
C ARG A 41 -11.08 -28.01 3.92
N LYS A 42 -11.62 -27.53 2.78
CA LYS A 42 -11.76 -28.35 1.58
C LYS A 42 -10.43 -28.64 0.87
N LYS A 43 -9.49 -27.66 0.94
CA LYS A 43 -8.28 -27.67 0.11
C LYS A 43 -7.01 -28.02 0.85
N ILE A 44 -6.98 -27.83 2.17
CA ILE A 44 -5.80 -28.12 2.98
C ILE A 44 -5.60 -29.64 3.10
N PRO A 45 -4.38 -30.15 3.01
CA PRO A 45 -4.10 -31.55 3.27
C PRO A 45 -4.48 -31.93 4.71
N LYS A 46 -5.28 -32.98 4.90
CA LYS A 46 -5.78 -33.41 6.22
C LYS A 46 -4.68 -33.63 7.24
N GLN A 47 -3.50 -34.08 6.80
CA GLN A 47 -2.34 -34.32 7.64
C GLN A 47 -1.74 -33.04 8.22
N GLU A 48 -1.94 -31.90 7.55
CA GLU A 48 -1.35 -30.60 7.90
C GLU A 48 -2.31 -29.71 8.75
N ILE A 49 -3.56 -30.11 8.88
CA ILE A 49 -4.55 -29.35 9.68
C ILE A 49 -4.12 -29.22 11.15
N GLY A 50 -3.44 -30.23 11.71
CA GLY A 50 -2.88 -30.20 13.08
C GLY A 50 -1.73 -29.20 13.26
N ASN A 51 -1.09 -28.75 12.18
CA ASN A 51 0.00 -27.78 12.23
C ASN A 51 -0.54 -26.34 12.00
N PHE A 52 -0.76 -25.60 13.10
CA PHE A 52 -1.32 -24.24 13.02
C PHE A 52 -0.47 -23.27 12.21
N SER A 53 0.85 -23.40 12.24
CA SER A 53 1.75 -22.58 11.42
C SER A 53 1.56 -22.85 9.93
N TYR A 54 1.39 -24.11 9.56
CA TYR A 54 1.09 -24.47 8.17
C TYR A 54 -0.26 -23.93 7.73
N VAL A 55 -1.30 -24.03 8.58
CA VAL A 55 -2.64 -23.49 8.31
C VAL A 55 -2.57 -21.99 8.04
N LYS A 56 -1.83 -21.21 8.86
CA LYS A 56 -1.63 -19.77 8.64
C LYS A 56 -0.92 -19.46 7.33
N ILE A 57 0.15 -20.18 7.01
CA ILE A 57 0.89 -20.00 5.74
C ILE A 57 -0.02 -20.33 4.55
N TYR A 58 -0.81 -21.39 4.65
CA TYR A 58 -1.74 -21.79 3.60
C TYR A 58 -2.76 -20.69 3.31
N VAL A 59 -3.37 -20.12 4.36
CA VAL A 59 -4.31 -19.00 4.24
C VAL A 59 -3.65 -17.76 3.69
N ALA A 60 -2.45 -17.42 4.14
CA ALA A 60 -1.70 -16.30 3.59
C ALA A 60 -1.48 -16.44 2.07
N ARG A 61 -1.12 -17.64 1.60
CA ARG A 61 -1.00 -17.92 0.17
C ARG A 61 -2.31 -17.75 -0.59
N MET A 62 -3.43 -18.19 -0.01
CA MET A 62 -4.76 -17.97 -0.60
C MET A 62 -5.06 -16.47 -0.74
N PHE A 63 -4.79 -15.67 0.30
CA PHE A 63 -4.94 -14.21 0.22
C PHE A 63 -4.07 -13.60 -0.88
N MET A 64 -2.81 -14.01 -1.00
CA MET A 64 -1.90 -13.52 -2.04
C MET A 64 -2.40 -13.82 -3.46
N GLN A 65 -3.16 -14.89 -3.66
CA GLN A 65 -3.76 -15.23 -4.96
C GLN A 65 -4.99 -14.38 -5.29
N VAL A 66 -5.76 -13.99 -4.27
CA VAL A 66 -7.04 -13.27 -4.43
C VAL A 66 -6.82 -11.75 -4.38
N ILE A 67 -5.96 -11.29 -3.49
CA ILE A 67 -5.67 -9.86 -3.34
C ILE A 67 -4.70 -9.45 -4.46
N LYS A 68 -5.24 -8.73 -5.43
CA LYS A 68 -4.41 -8.12 -6.48
C LYS A 68 -3.60 -6.99 -5.89
N THR A 69 -2.31 -7.16 -5.77
CA THR A 69 -1.38 -6.10 -5.40
C THR A 69 -0.69 -5.57 -6.65
N ASN A 70 -0.65 -4.25 -6.79
CA ASN A 70 0.28 -3.66 -7.74
C ASN A 70 1.66 -3.63 -7.09
N PRO A 71 2.73 -4.03 -7.81
CA PRO A 71 4.07 -3.80 -7.31
C PRO A 71 4.24 -2.33 -6.99
N ALA A 72 5.02 -2.03 -5.95
CA ALA A 72 5.31 -0.65 -5.58
C ALA A 72 5.63 0.16 -6.84
N PRO A 73 5.17 1.41 -6.93
CA PRO A 73 5.40 2.26 -8.08
C PRO A 73 6.89 2.62 -8.18
N THR A 74 7.71 1.63 -8.45
CA THR A 74 9.15 1.81 -8.65
C THR A 74 9.42 2.45 -10.00
N ALA A 75 10.40 3.31 -10.05
CA ALA A 75 10.85 3.92 -11.30
C ALA A 75 11.62 2.95 -12.22
N LYS A 76 11.67 1.65 -11.86
CA LYS A 76 12.45 0.60 -12.54
C LYS A 76 12.14 0.40 -14.04
N ASN A 77 11.07 0.98 -14.56
CA ASN A 77 10.63 0.72 -15.96
C ASN A 77 10.90 1.91 -16.90
N LYS A 78 12.07 2.52 -16.83
CA LYS A 78 12.44 3.54 -17.80
C LYS A 78 13.19 2.97 -18.99
N GLY A 79 12.54 3.05 -20.16
CA GLY A 79 13.26 3.14 -21.44
C GLY A 79 13.73 4.57 -21.66
N ALA A 80 14.90 4.74 -22.26
CA ALA A 80 15.44 6.06 -22.62
C ALA A 80 14.35 6.92 -23.35
N GLY A 81 14.17 8.17 -22.88
CA GLY A 81 13.22 9.12 -23.50
C GLY A 81 11.79 9.12 -22.97
N LYS A 82 11.44 8.32 -21.95
CA LYS A 82 10.08 8.31 -21.37
C LYS A 82 9.85 9.48 -20.41
N LYS A 83 8.61 9.97 -20.40
CA LYS A 83 8.11 10.99 -19.46
C LYS A 83 8.28 10.51 -18.01
N PRO A 84 8.43 11.44 -17.03
CA PRO A 84 8.49 11.07 -15.62
C PRO A 84 7.22 10.30 -15.21
N LYS A 85 7.39 9.34 -14.30
CA LYS A 85 6.25 8.73 -13.59
C LYS A 85 5.76 9.71 -12.55
N ILE A 86 4.46 10.01 -12.57
CA ILE A 86 3.82 10.93 -11.62
C ILE A 86 2.92 10.12 -10.70
N LEU A 87 3.09 10.28 -9.40
CA LEU A 87 2.23 9.70 -8.37
C LEU A 87 1.65 10.82 -7.54
N THR A 88 0.32 10.88 -7.48
CA THR A 88 -0.41 11.85 -6.67
C THR A 88 -1.09 11.13 -5.51
N PHE A 89 -0.91 11.67 -4.31
CA PHE A 89 -1.49 11.13 -3.08
C PHE A 89 -2.75 11.92 -2.73
N LEU A 90 -3.90 11.24 -2.80
CA LEU A 90 -5.22 11.81 -2.53
C LEU A 90 -5.86 11.10 -1.33
N GLY A 91 -6.64 11.84 -0.55
CA GLY A 91 -7.36 11.28 0.60
C GLY A 91 -7.61 12.34 1.67
N PRO A 92 -8.43 12.05 2.69
CA PRO A 92 -8.72 12.98 3.77
C PRO A 92 -7.48 13.35 4.58
N THR A 93 -7.60 14.42 5.38
CA THR A 93 -6.52 14.85 6.28
C THR A 93 -6.21 13.78 7.33
N GLY A 94 -4.93 13.67 7.73
CA GLY A 94 -4.52 12.76 8.80
C GLY A 94 -4.29 11.30 8.39
N VAL A 95 -4.64 10.87 7.18
CA VAL A 95 -4.45 9.47 6.72
C VAL A 95 -3.01 9.11 6.37
N GLY A 96 -2.08 10.05 6.48
CA GLY A 96 -0.65 9.79 6.28
C GLY A 96 -0.14 10.01 4.86
N LYS A 97 -0.83 10.80 4.00
CA LYS A 97 -0.39 11.10 2.62
C LYS A 97 1.06 11.60 2.56
N THR A 98 1.34 12.72 3.21
CA THR A 98 2.66 13.36 3.26
C THR A 98 3.74 12.43 3.82
N THR A 99 3.41 11.71 4.91
CA THR A 99 4.34 10.75 5.53
C THR A 99 4.65 9.58 4.61
N THR A 100 3.64 9.05 3.93
CA THR A 100 3.81 7.93 2.98
C THR A 100 4.63 8.36 1.77
N LEU A 101 4.34 9.55 1.23
CA LEU A 101 5.09 10.14 0.13
C LEU A 101 6.58 10.29 0.48
N ALA A 102 6.88 10.85 1.64
CA ALA A 102 8.25 11.03 2.10
C ALA A 102 8.99 9.69 2.28
N LYS A 103 8.31 8.67 2.84
CA LYS A 103 8.85 7.31 2.97
C LYS A 103 9.14 6.67 1.61
N ILE A 104 8.24 6.77 0.65
CA ILE A 104 8.46 6.26 -0.71
C ILE A 104 9.65 6.96 -1.35
N ALA A 105 9.74 8.29 -1.27
CA ALA A 105 10.88 9.03 -1.79
C ALA A 105 12.20 8.58 -1.16
N GLY A 106 12.21 8.37 0.16
CA GLY A 106 13.38 7.90 0.91
C GLY A 106 13.80 6.49 0.51
N VAL A 107 12.87 5.55 0.46
CA VAL A 107 13.14 4.16 0.06
C VAL A 107 13.67 4.11 -1.38
N GLU A 108 13.00 4.79 -2.31
CA GLU A 108 13.43 4.83 -3.71
C GLU A 108 14.83 5.45 -3.86
N LYS A 109 15.16 6.46 -3.04
CA LYS A 109 16.48 7.09 -3.07
C LYS A 109 17.58 6.22 -2.48
N ILE A 110 17.25 5.39 -1.46
CA ILE A 110 18.18 4.42 -0.86
C ILE A 110 18.42 3.24 -1.81
N GLU A 111 17.35 2.67 -2.36
CA GLU A 111 17.46 1.51 -3.25
C GLU A 111 18.02 1.87 -4.64
N HIS A 112 17.79 3.12 -5.08
CA HIS A 112 18.18 3.63 -6.40
C HIS A 112 18.81 5.03 -6.28
N PRO A 113 20.08 5.15 -5.83
CA PRO A 113 20.76 6.44 -5.60
C PRO A 113 20.76 7.38 -6.81
N ASP A 114 20.83 6.84 -8.02
CA ASP A 114 20.84 7.62 -9.28
C ASP A 114 19.45 8.10 -9.71
N LEU A 115 18.40 7.64 -9.06
CA LEU A 115 17.03 8.00 -9.40
C LEU A 115 16.78 9.50 -9.17
N LYS A 116 16.32 10.18 -10.21
CA LYS A 116 16.01 11.61 -10.18
C LYS A 116 14.56 11.81 -9.73
N ILE A 117 14.37 12.12 -8.43
CA ILE A 117 13.07 12.36 -7.83
C ILE A 117 12.79 13.86 -7.75
N GLY A 118 11.54 14.27 -7.89
CA GLY A 118 11.03 15.60 -7.59
C GLY A 118 9.81 15.50 -6.70
N LEU A 119 9.69 16.37 -5.70
CA LEU A 119 8.54 16.48 -4.83
C LEU A 119 7.75 17.76 -5.14
N ILE A 120 6.43 17.65 -5.13
CA ILE A 120 5.53 18.80 -5.25
C ILE A 120 4.51 18.68 -4.12
N THR A 121 4.25 19.78 -3.39
CA THR A 121 3.14 19.84 -2.44
C THR A 121 2.14 20.91 -2.85
N LEU A 122 0.86 20.52 -2.80
CA LEU A 122 -0.31 21.38 -2.97
C LEU A 122 -0.97 21.68 -1.62
N ASP A 123 -0.51 21.07 -0.52
CA ASP A 123 -1.02 21.33 0.85
C ASP A 123 -0.40 22.59 1.43
N THR A 124 -0.80 23.74 0.93
CA THR A 124 -0.28 25.04 1.37
C THR A 124 -1.02 25.60 2.59
N PHE A 125 -2.15 25.00 2.97
CA PHE A 125 -2.92 25.41 4.13
C PHE A 125 -2.26 25.02 5.45
N ARG A 126 -1.56 23.89 5.47
CA ARG A 126 -0.90 23.37 6.67
C ARG A 126 0.59 23.68 6.66
N ILE A 127 0.95 24.86 7.13
CA ILE A 127 2.35 25.36 7.16
C ILE A 127 3.32 24.31 7.73
N ALA A 128 2.95 23.67 8.83
CA ALA A 128 3.79 22.63 9.45
C ALA A 128 4.02 21.42 8.54
N ALA A 129 3.03 21.03 7.73
CA ALA A 129 3.18 19.90 6.79
C ALA A 129 4.14 20.25 5.65
N VAL A 130 4.07 21.50 5.14
CA VAL A 130 5.01 21.99 4.12
C VAL A 130 6.44 21.98 4.66
N GLN A 131 6.65 22.53 5.87
CA GLN A 131 7.98 22.55 6.49
C GLN A 131 8.52 21.14 6.74
N GLN A 132 7.68 20.22 7.21
CA GLN A 132 8.04 18.84 7.43
C GLN A 132 8.47 18.15 6.12
N LEU A 133 7.72 18.35 5.04
CA LEU A 133 8.07 17.76 3.74
C LEU A 133 9.34 18.38 3.14
N GLN A 134 9.55 19.69 3.34
CA GLN A 134 10.79 20.37 2.95
C GLN A 134 12.00 19.79 3.69
N GLU A 135 11.87 19.51 5.00
CA GLU A 135 12.93 18.92 5.78
C GLU A 135 13.25 17.49 5.33
N TYR A 136 12.22 16.67 5.04
CA TYR A 136 12.45 15.35 4.42
C TYR A 136 13.16 15.47 3.07
N ALA A 137 12.72 16.39 2.20
CA ALA A 137 13.34 16.63 0.90
C ALA A 137 14.82 16.99 1.04
N ARG A 138 15.17 17.82 2.04
CA ARG A 138 16.54 18.20 2.36
C ARG A 138 17.38 17.00 2.80
N ILE A 139 16.85 16.19 3.72
CA ILE A 139 17.54 14.98 4.25
C ILE A 139 17.86 13.99 3.12
N ILE A 140 16.92 13.72 2.24
CA ILE A 140 17.10 12.76 1.14
C ILE A 140 17.70 13.40 -0.14
N ASN A 141 18.04 14.69 -0.08
CA ASN A 141 18.62 15.46 -1.17
C ASN A 141 17.81 15.41 -2.47
N VAL A 142 16.53 15.75 -2.40
CA VAL A 142 15.63 15.85 -3.56
C VAL A 142 15.00 17.24 -3.64
N PRO A 143 14.81 17.81 -4.85
CA PRO A 143 14.15 19.09 -4.99
C PRO A 143 12.66 18.98 -4.66
N ILE A 144 12.13 20.05 -4.05
CA ILE A 144 10.71 20.21 -3.75
C ILE A 144 10.19 21.54 -4.29
N ARG A 145 8.92 21.56 -4.73
CA ARG A 145 8.17 22.77 -5.10
C ARG A 145 6.87 22.83 -4.28
N VAL A 146 6.64 23.98 -3.70
CA VAL A 146 5.36 24.33 -3.06
C VAL A 146 4.53 25.06 -4.11
N VAL A 147 3.29 24.65 -4.31
CA VAL A 147 2.45 25.09 -5.42
C VAL A 147 1.08 25.47 -4.89
N ASN A 148 0.62 26.69 -5.20
CA ASN A 148 -0.63 27.23 -4.71
C ASN A 148 -1.75 27.22 -5.78
N ASP A 149 -1.40 27.15 -7.05
CA ASP A 149 -2.33 27.22 -8.16
C ASP A 149 -1.89 26.34 -9.34
N ARG A 150 -2.77 26.27 -10.33
CA ARG A 150 -2.53 25.45 -11.53
C ARG A 150 -1.33 25.94 -12.34
N ILE A 151 -1.11 27.23 -12.44
CA ILE A 151 -0.02 27.79 -13.25
C ILE A 151 1.32 27.37 -12.65
N GLN A 152 1.44 27.48 -11.32
CA GLN A 152 2.63 27.04 -10.60
C GLN A 152 2.83 25.53 -10.71
N LEU A 153 1.75 24.73 -10.71
CA LEU A 153 1.84 23.29 -10.93
C LEU A 153 2.40 22.95 -12.31
N ASP A 154 1.89 23.62 -13.35
CA ASP A 154 2.36 23.43 -14.72
C ASP A 154 3.85 23.80 -14.84
N HIS A 155 4.28 24.88 -14.22
CA HIS A 155 5.70 25.27 -14.13
C HIS A 155 6.56 24.23 -13.40
N ALA A 156 6.12 23.73 -12.25
CA ALA A 156 6.83 22.72 -11.47
C ALA A 156 6.95 21.40 -12.27
N LEU A 157 5.90 20.98 -12.95
CA LEU A 157 5.92 19.80 -13.82
C LEU A 157 6.87 19.97 -15.02
N ALA A 158 6.88 21.15 -15.62
CA ALA A 158 7.81 21.49 -16.72
C ALA A 158 9.27 21.46 -16.25
N GLU A 159 9.57 22.00 -15.07
CA GLU A 159 10.89 21.95 -14.45
C GLU A 159 11.32 20.51 -14.18
N PHE A 160 10.41 19.69 -13.68
CA PHE A 160 10.67 18.29 -13.33
C PHE A 160 10.56 17.30 -14.50
N LYS A 161 10.38 17.78 -15.74
CA LYS A 161 10.24 16.91 -16.93
C LYS A 161 11.38 15.92 -17.15
N LYS A 162 12.58 16.23 -16.63
CA LYS A 162 13.78 15.36 -16.71
C LYS A 162 13.95 14.45 -15.48
N LYS A 163 13.03 14.50 -14.51
CA LYS A 163 13.00 13.58 -13.38
C LYS A 163 12.49 12.20 -13.80
N ASP A 164 12.77 11.23 -12.97
CA ASP A 164 12.32 9.85 -13.17
C ASP A 164 10.99 9.63 -12.48
N LEU A 165 10.84 10.21 -11.31
CA LEU A 165 9.68 10.10 -10.45
C LEU A 165 9.30 11.48 -9.93
N ILE A 166 8.02 11.82 -10.03
CA ILE A 166 7.45 13.02 -9.41
C ILE A 166 6.39 12.55 -8.42
N LEU A 167 6.53 12.95 -7.17
CA LEU A 167 5.58 12.65 -6.11
C LEU A 167 4.84 13.94 -5.73
N ILE A 168 3.50 13.89 -5.76
CA ILE A 168 2.64 15.05 -5.50
C ILE A 168 1.82 14.79 -4.24
N ASP A 169 2.03 15.64 -3.22
CA ASP A 169 1.26 15.67 -1.98
C ASP A 169 0.09 16.64 -2.10
N THR A 170 -1.08 16.25 -1.60
CA THR A 170 -2.27 17.10 -1.58
C THR A 170 -2.78 17.31 -0.15
N ALA A 171 -3.63 18.33 0.03
CA ALA A 171 -4.27 18.63 1.29
C ALA A 171 -5.19 17.49 1.78
#